data_3827655831dc0eee18b9cc3a1f6016af
#
_entry.id   3827655831dc0eee18b9cc3a1f6016af
#
_cell.length_a   1.000
_cell.length_b   1.000
_cell.length_c   1.000
_cell.angle_alpha   90.00
_cell.angle_beta   90.00
_cell.angle_gamma   90.00
#
_symmetry.space_group_name_H-M   'P 1'
#
loop_
_entity.id
_entity.type
_entity.pdbx_description
1 polymer ?
#
loop_
_entity_poly.entity_id
_entity_poly.type
_entity_poly.pdbx_seq_one_letter_code
_entity_poly.pdbx_strand_id
1 'polypeptide(L)'
;MINQNPTVSICCITYNHARFIAHAMESFVMQQTNFQFEIVVGNDCSTDGTLEVLEGFKKQYPGKITLVSTKKNMGPHHNMINALKVCKGKYIALCEGDDYWTDSCKLQKQVDFLETNTEYIICCHYTRVIDHANNTLYVNPKPVPLVHTYHDLLAGKQEETKTATLMYRNVIEMHQLFNRPWFFTCYAGDKIFKLFATHYTGRKIYVMPEVMSCYRNHEGGVWSMISAKIRMEQMISDFNLIIKHFTYPARQKKELLWLYIKRYLLFELSHLHVRKAYNTLKYLL
;
A
#
# COMPACT_ATOMS: atom_id res chain seq x y z
N MET A 1 20.20 -25.62 14.14
CA MET A 1 19.83 -24.91 12.91
C MET A 1 19.83 -23.42 13.24
N ILE A 2 20.71 -22.65 12.61
CA ILE A 2 20.77 -21.19 12.80
C ILE A 2 19.44 -20.63 12.27
N ASN A 3 18.63 -20.09 13.16
CA ASN A 3 17.34 -19.49 12.82
C ASN A 3 17.63 -18.16 12.08
N GLN A 4 17.96 -18.23 10.78
CA GLN A 4 18.15 -17.03 9.98
C GLN A 4 16.78 -16.38 9.73
N ASN A 5 16.68 -15.08 10.02
CA ASN A 5 15.48 -14.33 9.68
C ASN A 5 15.21 -14.45 8.16
N PRO A 6 13.95 -14.53 7.73
CA PRO A 6 13.62 -14.57 6.30
C PRO A 6 14.10 -13.29 5.60
N THR A 7 14.47 -13.40 4.34
CA THR A 7 14.83 -12.22 3.53
C THR A 7 13.60 -11.36 3.25
N VAL A 8 12.44 -11.98 3.01
CA VAL A 8 11.18 -11.28 2.72
C VAL A 8 10.09 -11.75 3.68
N SER A 9 9.34 -10.82 4.26
CA SER A 9 8.01 -11.09 4.81
C SER A 9 6.96 -10.62 3.81
N ILE A 10 6.09 -11.52 3.36
CA ILE A 10 4.85 -11.16 2.69
C ILE A 10 3.88 -10.71 3.79
N CYS A 11 3.42 -9.47 3.74
CA CYS A 11 2.44 -8.94 4.68
C CYS A 11 1.11 -8.74 3.94
N CYS A 12 0.14 -9.57 4.27
CA CYS A 12 -1.21 -9.53 3.73
C CYS A 12 -2.19 -9.07 4.80
N ILE A 13 -3.13 -8.19 4.45
CA ILE A 13 -4.28 -7.88 5.31
C ILE A 13 -5.56 -8.30 4.64
N THR A 14 -6.54 -8.74 5.42
CA THR A 14 -7.81 -9.21 4.91
C THR A 14 -8.95 -8.93 5.88
N TYR A 15 -10.13 -8.68 5.32
CA TYR A 15 -11.40 -8.60 6.05
C TYR A 15 -12.55 -8.96 5.12
N ASN A 16 -13.22 -10.09 5.39
CA ASN A 16 -14.35 -10.59 4.60
C ASN A 16 -13.99 -10.80 3.11
N HIS A 17 -12.89 -11.51 2.86
CA HIS A 17 -12.41 -11.83 1.52
C HIS A 17 -12.48 -13.35 1.23
N ALA A 18 -13.43 -14.11 1.80
CA ALA A 18 -13.55 -15.57 1.61
C ALA A 18 -13.55 -15.99 0.13
N ARG A 19 -14.14 -15.16 -0.76
CA ARG A 19 -14.19 -15.41 -2.21
C ARG A 19 -12.85 -15.23 -2.92
N PHE A 20 -11.88 -14.53 -2.34
CA PHE A 20 -10.66 -14.08 -3.01
C PHE A 20 -9.39 -14.57 -2.33
N ILE A 21 -9.41 -14.74 -1.02
CA ILE A 21 -8.22 -14.98 -0.20
C ILE A 21 -7.45 -16.26 -0.62
N ALA A 22 -8.12 -17.25 -1.17
CA ALA A 22 -7.45 -18.44 -1.68
C ALA A 22 -6.50 -18.10 -2.83
N HIS A 23 -6.91 -17.28 -3.81
CA HIS A 23 -6.06 -16.82 -4.91
C HIS A 23 -4.85 -16.02 -4.41
N ALA A 24 -5.05 -15.15 -3.40
CA ALA A 24 -3.94 -14.43 -2.78
C ALA A 24 -2.92 -15.42 -2.18
N MET A 25 -3.39 -16.35 -1.34
CA MET A 25 -2.54 -17.34 -0.66
C MET A 25 -1.80 -18.25 -1.65
N GLU A 26 -2.47 -18.74 -2.68
CA GLU A 26 -1.87 -19.52 -3.77
C GLU A 26 -0.75 -18.74 -4.45
N SER A 27 -0.98 -17.44 -4.74
CA SER A 27 0.00 -16.56 -5.37
C SER A 27 1.23 -16.31 -4.49
N PHE A 28 1.09 -16.38 -3.17
CA PHE A 28 2.20 -16.24 -2.24
C PHE A 28 3.02 -17.54 -2.12
N VAL A 29 2.35 -18.68 -1.99
CA VAL A 29 3.07 -19.96 -1.82
C VAL A 29 3.75 -20.43 -3.10
N MET A 30 3.31 -20.00 -4.29
CA MET A 30 3.95 -20.31 -5.57
C MET A 30 5.27 -19.58 -5.82
N GLN A 31 5.65 -18.60 -4.98
CA GLN A 31 6.85 -17.80 -5.20
C GLN A 31 8.13 -18.64 -5.16
N GLN A 32 8.94 -18.48 -6.19
CA GLN A 32 10.23 -19.16 -6.39
C GLN A 32 11.36 -18.19 -6.07
N THR A 33 12.15 -18.50 -5.05
CA THR A 33 13.24 -17.64 -4.56
C THR A 33 14.45 -18.48 -4.16
N ASN A 34 15.63 -17.90 -4.27
CA ASN A 34 16.87 -18.47 -3.74
C ASN A 34 17.11 -18.11 -2.25
N PHE A 35 16.14 -17.48 -1.60
CA PHE A 35 16.15 -17.08 -0.19
C PHE A 35 14.89 -17.55 0.54
N GLN A 36 14.93 -17.51 1.86
CA GLN A 36 13.77 -17.82 2.70
C GLN A 36 12.81 -16.63 2.78
N PHE A 37 11.50 -16.90 2.71
CA PHE A 37 10.45 -15.93 2.98
C PHE A 37 9.36 -16.51 3.87
N GLU A 38 8.68 -15.64 4.58
CA GLU A 38 7.51 -15.96 5.41
C GLU A 38 6.26 -15.24 4.88
N ILE A 39 5.09 -15.71 5.30
CA ILE A 39 3.79 -15.10 4.99
C ILE A 39 3.13 -14.74 6.31
N VAL A 40 2.84 -13.45 6.51
CA VAL A 40 2.12 -12.93 7.68
C VAL A 40 0.78 -12.40 7.18
N VAL A 41 -0.32 -12.94 7.70
CA VAL A 41 -1.68 -12.53 7.31
C VAL A 41 -2.40 -11.93 8.50
N GLY A 42 -2.75 -10.65 8.41
CA GLY A 42 -3.62 -9.96 9.34
C GLY A 42 -5.09 -10.18 8.97
N ASN A 43 -5.83 -10.97 9.76
CA ASN A 43 -7.27 -11.15 9.61
C ASN A 43 -8.01 -10.24 10.60
N ASP A 44 -8.74 -9.25 10.10
CA ASP A 44 -9.40 -8.22 10.92
C ASP A 44 -10.79 -8.65 11.42
N CYS A 45 -10.87 -9.81 12.07
CA CYS A 45 -12.13 -10.38 12.58
C CYS A 45 -13.15 -10.66 11.46
N SER A 46 -12.73 -11.34 10.39
CA SER A 46 -13.64 -11.74 9.31
C SER A 46 -14.74 -12.67 9.81
N THR A 47 -15.94 -12.55 9.20
CA THR A 47 -17.17 -13.28 9.56
C THR A 47 -17.73 -14.14 8.42
N ASP A 48 -17.03 -14.23 7.29
CA ASP A 48 -17.50 -14.79 6.01
C ASP A 48 -16.81 -16.11 5.57
N GLY A 49 -16.06 -16.78 6.46
CA GLY A 49 -15.28 -17.96 6.10
C GLY A 49 -13.84 -17.67 5.66
N THR A 50 -13.38 -16.42 5.66
CA THR A 50 -11.99 -16.07 5.34
C THR A 50 -10.99 -16.78 6.27
N LEU A 51 -11.29 -16.85 7.58
CA LEU A 51 -10.40 -17.46 8.57
C LEU A 51 -10.22 -18.96 8.31
N GLU A 52 -11.29 -19.68 7.99
CA GLU A 52 -11.27 -21.12 7.69
C GLU A 52 -10.36 -21.44 6.50
N VAL A 53 -10.43 -20.61 5.45
CA VAL A 53 -9.52 -20.75 4.29
C VAL A 53 -8.06 -20.55 4.72
N LEU A 54 -7.77 -19.51 5.50
CA LEU A 54 -6.43 -19.20 6.00
C LEU A 54 -5.88 -20.30 6.89
N GLU A 55 -6.69 -20.87 7.78
CA GLU A 55 -6.29 -22.00 8.64
C GLU A 55 -5.97 -23.26 7.80
N GLY A 56 -6.72 -23.49 6.72
CA GLY A 56 -6.42 -24.55 5.74
C GLY A 56 -5.02 -24.37 5.15
N PHE A 57 -4.68 -23.19 4.65
CA PHE A 57 -3.35 -22.90 4.13
C PHE A 57 -2.26 -23.03 5.20
N LYS A 58 -2.49 -22.52 6.42
CA LYS A 58 -1.53 -22.65 7.52
C LYS A 58 -1.23 -24.10 7.87
N LYS A 59 -2.25 -24.97 7.85
CA LYS A 59 -2.10 -26.41 8.06
C LYS A 59 -1.31 -27.09 6.92
N GLN A 60 -1.53 -26.66 5.68
CA GLN A 60 -0.84 -27.20 4.50
C GLN A 60 0.64 -26.76 4.42
N TYR A 61 0.96 -25.55 4.90
CA TYR A 61 2.30 -24.97 4.86
C TYR A 61 2.81 -24.63 6.27
N PRO A 62 3.09 -25.66 7.11
CA PRO A 62 3.48 -25.46 8.50
C PRO A 62 4.79 -24.68 8.61
N GLY A 63 4.84 -23.71 9.53
CA GLY A 63 6.01 -22.87 9.77
C GLY A 63 6.23 -21.74 8.75
N LYS A 64 5.49 -21.72 7.64
CA LYS A 64 5.61 -20.68 6.60
C LYS A 64 4.58 -19.55 6.76
N ILE A 65 3.43 -19.83 7.38
CA ILE A 65 2.31 -18.90 7.50
C ILE A 65 2.04 -18.57 8.97
N THR A 66 2.03 -17.27 9.28
CA THR A 66 1.62 -16.73 10.57
C THR A 66 0.32 -15.96 10.40
N LEU A 67 -0.71 -16.35 11.17
CA LEU A 67 -1.98 -15.62 11.21
C LEU A 67 -2.01 -14.70 12.43
N VAL A 68 -2.35 -13.44 12.18
CA VAL A 68 -2.56 -12.41 13.20
C VAL A 68 -4.03 -12.02 13.15
N SER A 69 -4.83 -12.54 14.10
CA SER A 69 -6.26 -12.29 14.15
C SER A 69 -6.62 -11.34 15.29
N THR A 70 -7.54 -10.44 15.05
CA THR A 70 -8.08 -9.51 16.05
C THR A 70 -9.42 -10.03 16.61
N LYS A 71 -9.76 -9.62 17.83
CA LYS A 71 -11.05 -9.98 18.47
C LYS A 71 -12.24 -9.14 17.97
N LYS A 72 -11.95 -8.04 17.28
CA LYS A 72 -12.93 -7.13 16.66
C LYS A 72 -12.31 -6.49 15.43
N ASN A 73 -13.15 -6.02 14.51
CA ASN A 73 -12.66 -5.24 13.37
C ASN A 73 -12.03 -3.94 13.86
N MET A 74 -10.74 -3.76 13.58
CA MET A 74 -9.91 -2.62 13.97
C MET A 74 -9.67 -1.63 12.83
N GLY A 75 -10.05 -2.00 11.61
CA GLY A 75 -9.79 -1.27 10.38
C GLY A 75 -8.42 -1.56 9.77
N PRO A 76 -8.23 -1.18 8.47
CA PRO A 76 -7.09 -1.60 7.68
C PRO A 76 -5.74 -1.13 8.25
N HIS A 77 -5.66 0.10 8.79
CA HIS A 77 -4.41 0.63 9.36
C HIS A 77 -3.93 -0.17 10.58
N HIS A 78 -4.83 -0.46 11.52
CA HIS A 78 -4.46 -1.22 12.71
C HIS A 78 -4.14 -2.68 12.36
N ASN A 79 -4.90 -3.28 11.45
CA ASN A 79 -4.65 -4.63 10.97
C ASN A 79 -3.28 -4.74 10.29
N MET A 80 -2.95 -3.79 9.40
CA MET A 80 -1.64 -3.71 8.75
C MET A 80 -0.50 -3.59 9.76
N ILE A 81 -0.61 -2.68 10.74
CA ILE A 81 0.43 -2.49 11.76
C ILE A 81 0.60 -3.73 12.63
N ASN A 82 -0.49 -4.40 13.00
CA ASN A 82 -0.42 -5.63 13.78
C ASN A 82 0.28 -6.75 13.00
N ALA A 83 0.01 -6.89 11.71
CA ALA A 83 0.71 -7.84 10.85
C ALA A 83 2.20 -7.46 10.69
N LEU A 84 2.51 -6.19 10.43
CA LEU A 84 3.88 -5.70 10.25
C LEU A 84 4.76 -5.89 11.49
N LYS A 85 4.21 -5.80 12.71
CA LYS A 85 4.96 -6.05 13.96
C LYS A 85 5.48 -7.48 14.06
N VAL A 86 4.89 -8.42 13.35
CA VAL A 86 5.28 -9.84 13.35
C VAL A 86 6.26 -10.17 12.23
N CYS A 87 6.30 -9.34 11.18
CA CYS A 87 7.20 -9.50 10.04
C CYS A 87 8.67 -9.35 10.45
N LYS A 88 9.53 -10.29 10.02
CA LYS A 88 10.97 -10.37 10.37
C LYS A 88 11.90 -10.14 9.18
N GLY A 89 11.32 -10.05 7.96
CA GLY A 89 12.08 -9.93 6.73
C GLY A 89 12.88 -8.63 6.61
N LYS A 90 14.02 -8.69 5.95
CA LYS A 90 14.79 -7.52 5.50
C LYS A 90 13.97 -6.65 4.55
N TYR A 91 13.09 -7.28 3.80
CA TYR A 91 12.12 -6.65 2.89
C TYR A 91 10.71 -7.06 3.29
N ILE A 92 9.76 -6.14 3.07
CA ILE A 92 8.34 -6.41 3.24
C ILE A 92 7.66 -6.27 1.87
N ALA A 93 6.97 -7.32 1.43
CA ALA A 93 6.13 -7.31 0.24
C ALA A 93 4.65 -7.23 0.66
N LEU A 94 3.92 -6.24 0.16
CA LEU A 94 2.52 -6.02 0.51
C LEU A 94 1.58 -6.62 -0.54
N CYS A 95 0.47 -7.19 -0.09
CA CYS A 95 -0.66 -7.55 -0.95
C CYS A 95 -1.90 -7.69 -0.07
N GLU A 96 -3.02 -7.12 -0.49
CA GLU A 96 -4.31 -7.32 0.17
C GLU A 96 -4.90 -8.69 -0.19
N GLY A 97 -5.81 -9.22 0.66
CA GLY A 97 -6.39 -10.55 0.49
C GLY A 97 -7.41 -10.68 -0.65
N ASP A 98 -7.77 -9.59 -1.31
CA ASP A 98 -8.61 -9.53 -2.51
C ASP A 98 -7.80 -9.42 -3.82
N ASP A 99 -6.49 -9.13 -3.71
CA ASP A 99 -5.53 -9.05 -4.82
C ASP A 99 -4.66 -10.32 -4.89
N TYR A 100 -3.94 -10.53 -5.99
CA TYR A 100 -3.01 -11.64 -6.12
C TYR A 100 -1.87 -11.37 -7.12
N TRP A 101 -0.77 -12.10 -6.97
CA TRP A 101 0.38 -12.03 -7.87
C TRP A 101 0.27 -13.05 -8.99
N THR A 102 0.79 -12.69 -10.16
CA THR A 102 0.74 -13.53 -11.37
C THR A 102 2.10 -14.04 -11.81
N ASP A 103 3.18 -13.51 -11.23
CA ASP A 103 4.56 -13.91 -11.54
C ASP A 103 5.17 -14.66 -10.36
N SER A 104 5.56 -15.90 -10.56
CA SER A 104 6.20 -16.73 -9.52
C SER A 104 7.59 -16.24 -9.12
N CYS A 105 8.23 -15.40 -9.91
CA CYS A 105 9.55 -14.83 -9.62
C CYS A 105 9.49 -13.38 -9.11
N LYS A 106 8.29 -12.86 -8.81
CA LYS A 106 8.12 -11.45 -8.38
C LYS A 106 8.99 -11.09 -7.19
N LEU A 107 9.01 -11.91 -6.14
CA LEU A 107 9.83 -11.64 -4.96
C LEU A 107 11.32 -11.62 -5.29
N GLN A 108 11.79 -12.60 -6.07
CA GLN A 108 13.19 -12.68 -6.49
C GLN A 108 13.61 -11.43 -7.25
N LYS A 109 12.85 -11.04 -8.27
CA LYS A 109 13.13 -9.88 -9.11
C LYS A 109 13.22 -8.58 -8.29
N GLN A 110 12.27 -8.36 -7.38
CA GLN A 110 12.26 -7.14 -6.56
C GLN A 110 13.37 -7.13 -5.53
N VAL A 111 13.74 -8.28 -4.94
CA VAL A 111 14.90 -8.37 -4.03
C VAL A 111 16.19 -8.09 -4.79
N ASP A 112 16.41 -8.73 -5.93
CA ASP A 112 17.62 -8.53 -6.74
C ASP A 112 17.78 -7.07 -7.14
N PHE A 113 16.70 -6.41 -7.53
CA PHE A 113 16.70 -5.00 -7.83
C PHE A 113 17.08 -4.16 -6.59
N LEU A 114 16.41 -4.39 -5.48
CA LEU A 114 16.67 -3.62 -4.26
C LEU A 114 18.08 -3.90 -3.70
N GLU A 115 18.63 -5.10 -3.78
CA GLU A 115 20.02 -5.38 -3.33
C GLU A 115 21.04 -4.58 -4.11
N THR A 116 20.85 -4.43 -5.42
CA THR A 116 21.79 -3.73 -6.30
C THR A 116 21.60 -2.21 -6.37
N ASN A 117 20.41 -1.70 -6.00
CA ASN A 117 20.06 -0.29 -6.18
C ASN A 117 19.67 0.34 -4.83
N THR A 118 20.66 0.77 -4.06
CA THR A 118 20.49 1.23 -2.67
C THR A 118 19.77 2.58 -2.55
N GLU A 119 19.68 3.37 -3.62
CA GLU A 119 18.98 4.63 -3.69
C GLU A 119 17.45 4.50 -3.75
N TYR A 120 16.91 3.26 -3.83
CA TYR A 120 15.49 3.01 -3.79
C TYR A 120 15.06 2.39 -2.46
N ILE A 121 14.00 2.93 -1.87
CA ILE A 121 13.39 2.41 -0.64
C ILE A 121 12.25 1.44 -0.96
N ILE A 122 11.56 1.65 -2.08
CA ILE A 122 10.43 0.86 -2.55
C ILE A 122 10.69 0.44 -4.00
N CYS A 123 10.36 -0.81 -4.31
CA CYS A 123 10.26 -1.35 -5.67
C CYS A 123 8.83 -1.80 -5.91
N CYS A 124 8.21 -1.26 -6.95
CA CYS A 124 6.87 -1.61 -7.44
C CYS A 124 6.95 -2.26 -8.81
N HIS A 125 5.81 -2.63 -9.37
CA HIS A 125 5.65 -3.12 -10.73
C HIS A 125 4.26 -2.77 -11.26
N TYR A 126 3.99 -3.01 -12.51
CA TYR A 126 2.67 -2.81 -13.11
C TYR A 126 1.68 -3.88 -12.63
N THR A 127 0.40 -3.53 -12.66
CA THR A 127 -0.69 -4.43 -12.30
C THR A 127 -1.79 -4.43 -13.36
N ARG A 128 -2.45 -5.55 -13.51
CA ARG A 128 -3.68 -5.69 -14.27
C ARG A 128 -4.86 -5.38 -13.35
N VAL A 129 -5.76 -4.53 -13.78
CA VAL A 129 -7.03 -4.28 -13.06
C VAL A 129 -8.08 -5.25 -13.60
N ILE A 130 -8.72 -5.99 -12.69
CA ILE A 130 -9.74 -6.98 -13.00
C ILE A 130 -11.04 -6.69 -12.24
N ASP A 131 -12.15 -7.22 -12.72
CA ASP A 131 -13.42 -7.23 -11.97
C ASP A 131 -13.52 -8.43 -11.00
N HIS A 132 -14.66 -8.56 -10.33
CA HIS A 132 -14.93 -9.67 -9.41
C HIS A 132 -14.98 -11.04 -10.12
N ALA A 133 -15.22 -11.08 -11.43
CA ALA A 133 -15.27 -12.29 -12.26
C ALA A 133 -13.93 -12.60 -12.95
N ASN A 134 -12.86 -11.86 -12.64
CA ASN A 134 -11.51 -11.93 -13.24
C ASN A 134 -11.42 -11.44 -14.69
N ASN A 135 -12.42 -10.71 -15.20
CA ASN A 135 -12.29 -10.06 -16.50
C ASN A 135 -11.35 -8.86 -16.39
N THR A 136 -10.47 -8.70 -17.38
CA THR A 136 -9.55 -7.56 -17.43
C THR A 136 -10.32 -6.27 -17.74
N LEU A 137 -10.27 -5.32 -16.82
CA LEU A 137 -10.80 -3.96 -17.01
C LEU A 137 -9.75 -3.04 -17.62
N TYR A 138 -8.50 -3.20 -17.18
CA TYR A 138 -7.38 -2.39 -17.67
C TYR A 138 -6.05 -3.10 -17.44
N VAL A 139 -5.15 -2.97 -18.39
CA VAL A 139 -3.71 -3.26 -18.25
C VAL A 139 -2.93 -2.29 -19.12
N ASN A 140 -1.80 -1.80 -18.63
CA ASN A 140 -0.94 -0.95 -19.45
C ASN A 140 -0.35 -1.78 -20.61
N PRO A 141 -0.60 -1.41 -21.87
CA PRO A 141 -0.16 -2.21 -23.03
C PRO A 141 1.34 -2.05 -23.34
N LYS A 142 2.00 -1.03 -22.77
CA LYS A 142 3.43 -0.73 -22.97
C LYS A 142 4.06 -0.24 -21.68
N PRO A 143 4.28 -1.15 -20.71
CA PRO A 143 4.92 -0.78 -19.45
C PRO A 143 6.34 -0.29 -19.70
N VAL A 144 6.71 0.81 -19.04
CA VAL A 144 8.05 1.39 -19.05
C VAL A 144 8.54 1.58 -17.62
N PRO A 145 9.86 1.60 -17.36
CA PRO A 145 10.37 1.92 -16.03
C PRO A 145 9.90 3.30 -15.58
N LEU A 146 9.41 3.40 -14.32
CA LEU A 146 9.07 4.70 -13.72
C LEU A 146 9.91 4.91 -12.47
N VAL A 147 10.17 6.17 -12.16
CA VAL A 147 10.84 6.59 -10.91
C VAL A 147 10.00 7.68 -10.28
N HIS A 148 9.65 7.48 -9.00
CA HIS A 148 8.97 8.51 -8.23
C HIS A 148 9.86 8.98 -7.09
N THR A 149 10.08 10.27 -7.04
CA THR A 149 10.75 10.96 -5.94
C THR A 149 9.71 11.45 -4.91
N TYR A 150 10.17 11.86 -3.73
CA TYR A 150 9.31 12.55 -2.78
C TYR A 150 8.57 13.74 -3.40
N HIS A 151 9.25 14.51 -4.25
CA HIS A 151 8.64 15.63 -4.95
C HIS A 151 7.50 15.20 -5.90
N ASP A 152 7.70 14.13 -6.66
CA ASP A 152 6.67 13.59 -7.56
C ASP A 152 5.43 13.14 -6.78
N LEU A 153 5.62 12.47 -5.64
CA LEU A 153 4.52 12.03 -4.78
C LEU A 153 3.75 13.21 -4.17
N LEU A 154 4.44 14.29 -3.76
CA LEU A 154 3.79 15.52 -3.30
C LEU A 154 2.95 16.16 -4.42
N ALA A 155 3.44 16.15 -5.66
CA ALA A 155 2.72 16.62 -6.82
C ALA A 155 1.56 15.69 -7.24
N GLY A 156 1.38 14.56 -6.55
CA GLY A 156 0.32 13.59 -6.79
C GLY A 156 0.62 12.54 -7.87
N LYS A 157 1.88 12.45 -8.32
CA LYS A 157 2.33 11.40 -9.23
C LYS A 157 2.66 10.14 -8.43
N GLN A 158 1.93 9.08 -8.68
CA GLN A 158 2.11 7.78 -8.02
C GLN A 158 1.63 6.63 -8.90
N GLU A 159 1.78 6.78 -10.20
CA GLU A 159 1.37 5.78 -11.17
C GLU A 159 2.00 4.42 -10.87
N GLU A 160 1.23 3.36 -11.02
CA GLU A 160 1.64 1.95 -10.86
C GLU A 160 2.28 1.61 -9.48
N THR A 161 1.86 2.33 -8.44
CA THR A 161 2.33 2.07 -7.06
C THR A 161 1.20 1.59 -6.13
N LYS A 162 0.31 0.70 -6.64
CA LYS A 162 -0.75 0.07 -5.84
C LYS A 162 -0.15 -0.85 -4.78
N THR A 163 -0.84 -1.06 -3.66
CA THR A 163 -0.34 -1.85 -2.52
C THR A 163 0.19 -3.22 -2.93
N ALA A 164 -0.56 -3.98 -3.74
CA ALA A 164 -0.16 -5.32 -4.19
C ALA A 164 1.14 -5.36 -5.02
N THR A 165 1.64 -4.20 -5.47
CA THR A 165 2.89 -4.11 -6.24
C THR A 165 4.12 -3.82 -5.37
N LEU A 166 3.93 -3.34 -4.13
CA LEU A 166 5.00 -2.81 -3.29
C LEU A 166 5.86 -3.91 -2.65
N MET A 167 7.18 -3.74 -2.76
CA MET A 167 8.16 -4.29 -1.84
C MET A 167 9.03 -3.15 -1.33
N TYR A 168 9.27 -3.08 -0.01
CA TYR A 168 10.08 -2.04 0.59
C TYR A 168 11.13 -2.59 1.56
N ARG A 169 12.20 -1.81 1.78
CA ARG A 169 13.22 -2.11 2.79
C ARG A 169 12.64 -1.92 4.19
N ASN A 170 12.73 -2.94 5.01
CA ASN A 170 12.27 -2.90 6.40
C ASN A 170 13.31 -2.20 7.28
N VAL A 171 13.36 -0.88 7.20
CA VAL A 171 14.30 -0.04 7.96
C VAL A 171 13.59 0.67 9.11
N ILE A 172 14.37 1.07 10.13
CA ILE A 172 13.83 1.64 11.37
C ILE A 172 12.98 2.91 11.14
N GLU A 173 13.32 3.69 10.15
CA GLU A 173 12.60 4.91 9.77
C GLU A 173 11.14 4.61 9.43
N MET A 174 10.86 3.47 8.81
CA MET A 174 9.51 3.09 8.43
C MET A 174 8.61 2.82 9.65
N HIS A 175 9.18 2.30 10.73
CA HIS A 175 8.44 2.04 11.96
C HIS A 175 8.01 3.32 12.69
N GLN A 176 8.68 4.45 12.45
CA GLN A 176 8.33 5.72 13.06
C GLN A 176 6.97 6.25 12.58
N LEU A 177 6.54 5.90 11.37
CA LEU A 177 5.20 6.27 10.86
C LEU A 177 4.09 5.69 11.74
N PHE A 178 4.25 4.44 12.16
CA PHE A 178 3.24 3.70 12.91
C PHE A 178 3.07 4.21 14.36
N ASN A 179 4.00 5.04 14.81
CA ASN A 179 3.91 5.74 16.10
C ASN A 179 3.30 7.14 15.98
N ARG A 180 2.86 7.57 14.78
CA ARG A 180 2.25 8.88 14.55
C ARG A 180 0.73 8.80 14.69
N PRO A 181 0.10 9.43 15.71
CA PRO A 181 -1.36 9.34 15.89
C PRO A 181 -2.15 9.79 14.66
N TRP A 182 -1.65 10.80 13.94
CA TRP A 182 -2.31 11.33 12.75
C TRP A 182 -2.34 10.33 11.57
N PHE A 183 -1.43 9.34 11.53
CA PHE A 183 -1.45 8.30 10.49
C PHE A 183 -2.75 7.48 10.52
N PHE A 184 -3.31 7.27 11.70
CA PHE A 184 -4.57 6.52 11.84
C PHE A 184 -5.80 7.30 11.38
N THR A 185 -5.65 8.58 11.04
CA THR A 185 -6.74 9.43 10.54
C THR A 185 -6.70 9.64 9.03
N CYS A 186 -5.65 9.13 8.35
CA CYS A 186 -5.61 9.18 6.88
C CYS A 186 -6.52 8.12 6.26
N TYR A 187 -6.95 8.37 5.04
CA TYR A 187 -7.78 7.45 4.26
C TYR A 187 -6.91 6.62 3.29
N ALA A 188 -6.00 7.25 2.56
CA ALA A 188 -5.07 6.59 1.66
C ALA A 188 -3.74 6.28 2.37
N GLY A 189 -3.75 5.26 3.23
CA GLY A 189 -2.58 4.88 4.03
C GLY A 189 -1.36 4.53 3.19
N ASP A 190 -1.54 3.89 2.03
CA ASP A 190 -0.48 3.56 1.08
C ASP A 190 0.20 4.80 0.50
N LYS A 191 -0.57 5.85 0.20
CA LYS A 191 -0.04 7.13 -0.27
C LYS A 191 0.81 7.81 0.80
N ILE A 192 0.29 7.88 2.02
CA ILE A 192 1.01 8.46 3.16
C ILE A 192 2.27 7.65 3.45
N PHE A 193 2.20 6.32 3.40
CA PHE A 193 3.33 5.43 3.58
C PHE A 193 4.46 5.71 2.57
N LYS A 194 4.12 5.81 1.28
CA LYS A 194 5.08 6.13 0.20
C LYS A 194 5.74 7.49 0.37
N LEU A 195 4.95 8.51 0.72
CA LEU A 195 5.46 9.85 1.04
C LEU A 195 6.42 9.81 2.24
N PHE A 196 6.03 9.11 3.30
CA PHE A 196 6.85 8.97 4.49
C PHE A 196 8.17 8.25 4.17
N ALA A 197 8.10 7.13 3.45
CA ALA A 197 9.28 6.36 3.05
C ALA A 197 10.30 7.19 2.28
N THR A 198 9.84 7.92 1.25
CA THR A 198 10.72 8.75 0.42
C THR A 198 11.22 9.99 1.14
N HIS A 199 10.40 10.59 2.00
CA HIS A 199 10.78 11.78 2.78
C HIS A 199 11.88 11.49 3.79
N TYR A 200 11.67 10.49 4.65
CA TYR A 200 12.57 10.23 5.78
C TYR A 200 13.85 9.48 5.39
N THR A 201 13.82 8.72 4.30
CA THR A 201 15.02 8.01 3.83
C THR A 201 15.81 8.77 2.76
N GLY A 202 15.21 9.80 2.14
CA GLY A 202 15.78 10.51 0.99
C GLY A 202 15.86 9.65 -0.28
N ARG A 203 15.30 8.43 -0.25
CA ARG A 203 15.35 7.45 -1.35
C ARG A 203 14.11 7.56 -2.24
N LYS A 204 14.16 6.87 -3.39
CA LYS A 204 13.14 6.90 -4.45
C LYS A 204 12.29 5.63 -4.45
N ILE A 205 11.23 5.65 -5.24
CA ILE A 205 10.44 4.49 -5.63
C ILE A 205 10.79 4.14 -7.08
N TYR A 206 11.02 2.87 -7.36
CA TYR A 206 11.16 2.36 -8.72
C TYR A 206 9.95 1.51 -9.09
N VAL A 207 9.50 1.62 -10.33
CA VAL A 207 8.45 0.76 -10.90
C VAL A 207 9.05 -0.05 -12.04
N MET A 208 9.11 -1.37 -11.86
CA MET A 208 9.57 -2.31 -12.88
C MET A 208 8.56 -2.36 -14.03
N PRO A 209 9.02 -2.46 -15.30
CA PRO A 209 8.14 -2.48 -16.48
C PRO A 209 7.54 -3.88 -16.73
N GLU A 210 7.07 -4.54 -15.68
CA GLU A 210 6.49 -5.88 -15.74
C GLU A 210 5.14 -5.91 -15.03
N VAL A 211 4.17 -6.60 -15.63
CA VAL A 211 2.85 -6.82 -15.01
C VAL A 211 2.92 -8.09 -14.18
N MET A 212 3.01 -7.96 -12.85
CA MET A 212 3.23 -9.11 -11.96
C MET A 212 2.12 -9.30 -10.91
N SER A 213 1.00 -8.55 -11.01
CA SER A 213 -0.15 -8.72 -10.11
C SER A 213 -1.48 -8.41 -10.80
N CYS A 214 -2.57 -8.84 -10.16
CA CYS A 214 -3.91 -8.39 -10.44
C CYS A 214 -4.46 -7.59 -9.26
N TYR A 215 -4.99 -6.39 -9.55
CA TYR A 215 -5.76 -5.55 -8.63
C TYR A 215 -7.24 -5.77 -8.91
N ARG A 216 -8.00 -6.15 -7.89
CA ARG A 216 -9.41 -6.47 -8.04
C ARG A 216 -10.31 -5.29 -7.70
N ASN A 217 -11.17 -4.94 -8.65
CA ASN A 217 -12.24 -3.98 -8.44
C ASN A 217 -13.55 -4.73 -8.17
N HIS A 218 -14.06 -4.64 -6.93
CA HIS A 218 -15.28 -5.33 -6.51
C HIS A 218 -16.09 -4.50 -5.50
N GLU A 219 -17.32 -4.90 -5.24
CA GLU A 219 -18.27 -4.15 -4.40
C GLU A 219 -17.86 -4.01 -2.93
N GLY A 220 -16.99 -4.87 -2.41
CA GLY A 220 -16.44 -4.79 -1.04
C GLY A 220 -15.19 -3.90 -0.92
N GLY A 221 -14.65 -3.40 -2.03
CA GLY A 221 -13.42 -2.62 -2.03
C GLY A 221 -13.58 -1.24 -1.42
N VAL A 222 -12.61 -0.82 -0.59
CA VAL A 222 -12.64 0.47 0.14
C VAL A 222 -12.80 1.67 -0.80
N TRP A 223 -12.24 1.61 -2.01
CA TRP A 223 -12.28 2.72 -2.98
C TRP A 223 -13.41 2.61 -4.01
N SER A 224 -13.90 1.42 -4.30
CA SER A 224 -14.92 1.19 -5.33
C SER A 224 -16.32 1.57 -4.87
N MET A 225 -16.60 1.52 -3.56
CA MET A 225 -17.96 1.70 -3.00
C MET A 225 -18.27 3.12 -2.52
N ILE A 226 -17.28 4.00 -2.45
CA ILE A 226 -17.52 5.37 -1.94
C ILE A 226 -17.96 6.32 -3.08
N SER A 227 -18.93 7.19 -2.79
CA SER A 227 -19.38 8.22 -3.72
C SER A 227 -18.24 9.19 -4.08
N ALA A 228 -18.34 9.82 -5.25
CA ALA A 228 -17.37 10.83 -5.68
C ALA A 228 -17.20 11.97 -4.65
N LYS A 229 -18.29 12.36 -3.97
CA LYS A 229 -18.28 13.36 -2.90
C LYS A 229 -17.42 12.90 -1.71
N ILE A 230 -17.69 11.71 -1.16
CA ILE A 230 -16.94 11.17 -0.02
C ILE A 230 -15.46 11.00 -0.39
N ARG A 231 -15.19 10.49 -1.59
CA ARG A 231 -13.81 10.35 -2.10
C ARG A 231 -13.07 11.69 -2.12
N MET A 232 -13.74 12.75 -2.59
CA MET A 232 -13.15 14.10 -2.61
C MET A 232 -12.87 14.63 -1.21
N GLU A 233 -13.80 14.44 -0.27
CA GLU A 233 -13.62 14.83 1.13
C GLU A 233 -12.43 14.12 1.78
N GLN A 234 -12.27 12.81 1.52
CA GLN A 234 -11.14 12.02 1.98
C GLN A 234 -9.82 12.49 1.36
N MET A 235 -9.80 12.76 0.06
CA MET A 235 -8.60 13.28 -0.62
C MET A 235 -8.18 14.65 -0.08
N ILE A 236 -9.12 15.54 0.24
CA ILE A 236 -8.86 16.84 0.87
C ILE A 236 -8.32 16.64 2.29
N SER A 237 -8.90 15.72 3.07
CA SER A 237 -8.43 15.39 4.41
C SER A 237 -6.97 14.92 4.38
N ASP A 238 -6.64 13.98 3.50
CA ASP A 238 -5.27 13.48 3.34
C ASP A 238 -4.32 14.55 2.84
N PHE A 239 -4.76 15.43 1.93
CA PHE A 239 -3.98 16.59 1.49
C PHE A 239 -3.63 17.50 2.67
N ASN A 240 -4.60 17.78 3.56
CA ASN A 240 -4.36 18.60 4.76
C ASN A 240 -3.40 17.93 5.75
N LEU A 241 -3.44 16.59 5.89
CA LEU A 241 -2.43 15.86 6.66
C LEU A 241 -1.04 15.99 6.04
N ILE A 242 -0.92 15.87 4.72
CA ILE A 242 0.36 16.00 4.01
C ILE A 242 0.96 17.38 4.23
N ILE A 243 0.23 18.46 3.97
CA ILE A 243 0.78 19.82 4.11
C ILE A 243 1.17 20.15 5.56
N LYS A 244 0.52 19.54 6.54
CA LYS A 244 0.74 19.79 7.97
C LYS A 244 1.91 18.99 8.56
N HIS A 245 2.13 17.75 8.08
CA HIS A 245 3.03 16.81 8.74
C HIS A 245 4.30 16.50 7.94
N PHE A 246 4.40 16.96 6.70
CA PHE A 246 5.58 16.80 5.88
C PHE A 246 6.27 18.14 5.63
N THR A 247 7.60 18.12 5.47
CA THR A 247 8.37 19.32 5.14
C THR A 247 8.61 19.40 3.64
N TYR A 248 8.57 20.62 3.09
CA TYR A 248 8.79 20.86 1.66
C TYR A 248 9.36 22.27 1.45
N PRO A 249 10.25 22.48 0.44
CA PRO A 249 10.82 23.78 0.10
C PRO A 249 9.75 24.77 -0.38
N ALA A 250 10.06 26.06 -0.32
CA ALA A 250 9.16 27.14 -0.75
C ALA A 250 8.62 26.98 -2.18
N ARG A 251 9.42 26.44 -3.10
CA ARG A 251 8.96 26.13 -4.46
C ARG A 251 7.82 25.11 -4.45
N GLN A 252 7.97 24.03 -3.69
CA GLN A 252 6.94 22.99 -3.59
C GLN A 252 5.70 23.50 -2.86
N LYS A 253 5.84 24.42 -1.93
CA LYS A 253 4.71 25.09 -1.28
C LYS A 253 3.79 25.76 -2.30
N LYS A 254 4.37 26.46 -3.28
CA LYS A 254 3.61 27.08 -4.39
C LYS A 254 2.92 26.02 -5.26
N GLU A 255 3.59 24.92 -5.56
CA GLU A 255 3.01 23.82 -6.35
C GLU A 255 1.84 23.15 -5.60
N LEU A 256 1.95 22.93 -4.28
CA LEU A 256 0.86 22.43 -3.45
C LEU A 256 -0.30 23.41 -3.38
N LEU A 257 -0.04 24.72 -3.30
CA LEU A 257 -1.08 25.75 -3.36
C LEU A 257 -1.83 25.68 -4.69
N TRP A 258 -1.13 25.60 -5.82
CA TRP A 258 -1.75 25.44 -7.14
C TRP A 258 -2.54 24.14 -7.26
N LEU A 259 -2.00 23.03 -6.73
CA LEU A 259 -2.71 21.74 -6.71
C LEU A 259 -4.01 21.84 -5.91
N TYR A 260 -3.97 22.51 -4.74
CA TYR A 260 -5.15 22.74 -3.91
C TYR A 260 -6.21 23.58 -4.64
N ILE A 261 -5.81 24.72 -5.19
CA ILE A 261 -6.71 25.61 -5.92
C ILE A 261 -7.38 24.88 -7.10
N LYS A 262 -6.58 24.16 -7.88
CA LYS A 262 -7.06 23.48 -9.09
C LYS A 262 -7.98 22.29 -8.80
N ARG A 263 -7.73 21.53 -7.73
CA ARG A 263 -8.43 20.27 -7.47
C ARG A 263 -9.48 20.33 -6.35
N TYR A 264 -9.26 21.13 -5.33
CA TYR A 264 -10.01 21.01 -4.07
C TYR A 264 -10.79 22.27 -3.68
N LEU A 265 -10.28 23.46 -3.97
CA LEU A 265 -10.86 24.71 -3.50
C LEU A 265 -12.32 24.89 -3.94
N LEU A 266 -12.61 24.66 -5.23
CA LEU A 266 -13.98 24.80 -5.76
C LEU A 266 -14.95 23.82 -5.08
N PHE A 267 -14.52 22.60 -4.82
CA PHE A 267 -15.32 21.62 -4.09
C PHE A 267 -15.62 22.08 -2.66
N GLU A 268 -14.63 22.55 -1.92
CA GLU A 268 -14.85 23.04 -0.55
C GLU A 268 -15.78 24.25 -0.50
N LEU A 269 -15.64 25.19 -1.43
CA LEU A 269 -16.51 26.36 -1.51
C LEU A 269 -17.96 26.01 -1.88
N SER A 270 -18.16 25.11 -2.86
CA SER A 270 -19.48 24.66 -3.27
C SER A 270 -20.23 23.84 -2.21
N HIS A 271 -19.50 23.26 -1.24
CA HIS A 271 -20.06 22.53 -0.11
C HIS A 271 -20.04 23.32 1.21
N LEU A 272 -19.89 24.66 1.13
CA LEU A 272 -19.87 25.58 2.26
C LEU A 272 -18.76 25.30 3.32
N HIS A 273 -17.68 24.63 2.93
CA HIS A 273 -16.52 24.38 3.77
C HIS A 273 -15.55 25.57 3.84
N VAL A 274 -16.07 26.80 3.83
CA VAL A 274 -15.29 28.06 3.73
C VAL A 274 -14.19 28.16 4.77
N ARG A 275 -14.49 27.80 6.04
CA ARG A 275 -13.48 27.85 7.12
C ARG A 275 -12.33 26.86 6.89
N LYS A 276 -12.62 25.66 6.35
CA LYS A 276 -11.59 24.66 6.02
C LYS A 276 -10.71 25.19 4.89
N ALA A 277 -11.33 25.67 3.81
CA ALA A 277 -10.64 26.28 2.67
C ALA A 277 -9.72 27.44 3.09
N TYR A 278 -10.23 28.34 3.92
CA TYR A 278 -9.43 29.44 4.46
C TYR A 278 -8.20 28.96 5.26
N ASN A 279 -8.37 27.97 6.13
CA ASN A 279 -7.27 27.43 6.94
C ASN A 279 -6.20 26.77 6.05
N THR A 280 -6.60 26.02 5.02
CA THR A 280 -5.67 25.40 4.07
C THR A 280 -4.89 26.45 3.27
N LEU A 281 -5.59 27.47 2.75
CA LEU A 281 -4.94 28.59 2.05
C LEU A 281 -3.96 29.35 2.95
N LYS A 282 -4.38 29.71 4.17
CA LYS A 282 -3.52 30.38 5.15
C LYS A 282 -2.26 29.60 5.47
N TYR A 283 -2.33 28.28 5.49
CA TYR A 283 -1.16 27.42 5.73
C TYR A 283 -0.22 27.39 4.52
N LEU A 284 -0.75 27.46 3.30
CA LEU A 284 0.00 27.40 2.05
C LEU A 284 0.49 28.76 1.53
N LEU A 285 -0.05 29.87 2.01
CA LEU A 285 0.44 31.22 1.74
C LEU A 285 1.53 31.63 2.74
#